data_9b6e31d88d904ed9d4a35eb76d4d8811
#
_entry.id   9b6e31d88d904ed9d4a35eb76d4d8811
#
_cell.length_a   1.000
_cell.length_b   1.000
_cell.length_c   1.000
_cell.angle_alpha   90.00
_cell.angle_beta   90.00
_cell.angle_gamma   90.00
#
_symmetry.space_group_name_H-M   'P 1'
#
loop_
_entity.id
_entity.type
_entity.pdbx_description
1 polymer ?
#
loop_
_entity_poly.entity_id
_entity_poly.type
_entity_poly.pdbx_seq_one_letter_code
_entity_poly.pdbx_strand_id
1 'polypeptide(L)'
;MSQISFNEVINISYSFNYAEPPSPYWIKSTPETNYPRLKEDIHADVAVVGGGMVGITCAYLLAREGLKVAILEADRILQGTTGHTTAKVTSQHALIYDKLTTQMGQEKARQYAEANKNALRFIADTVAEKGIDCDLTWRPAYVYTRSDNYVQQIEKEEKAASALGLKASVVHDLPLPFSV
;
A
#
# COMPACT_ATOMS: atom_id res chain seq x y z
N MET A 1 -30.32 -40.59 -16.27
CA MET A 1 -30.44 -39.14 -15.90
C MET A 1 -30.60 -39.09 -14.39
N SER A 2 -29.51 -38.91 -13.66
CA SER A 2 -29.50 -38.75 -12.21
C SER A 2 -29.33 -37.27 -11.89
N GLN A 3 -30.37 -36.68 -11.32
CA GLN A 3 -30.32 -35.33 -10.77
C GLN A 3 -29.45 -35.33 -9.53
N ILE A 4 -28.39 -34.54 -9.51
CA ILE A 4 -27.64 -34.23 -8.30
C ILE A 4 -28.33 -33.03 -7.65
N SER A 5 -28.96 -33.27 -6.49
CA SER A 5 -29.55 -32.22 -5.65
C SER A 5 -28.44 -31.55 -4.84
N PHE A 6 -28.15 -30.26 -5.11
CA PHE A 6 -27.34 -29.44 -4.23
C PHE A 6 -28.22 -28.82 -3.15
N ASN A 7 -28.44 -29.54 -2.06
CA ASN A 7 -29.09 -29.01 -0.87
C ASN A 7 -28.37 -29.45 0.41
N GLU A 8 -27.10 -29.12 0.52
CA GLU A 8 -26.44 -29.02 1.81
C GLU A 8 -25.59 -27.74 1.81
N VAL A 9 -26.21 -26.63 2.19
CA VAL A 9 -25.47 -25.44 2.63
C VAL A 9 -24.96 -25.77 4.02
N ILE A 10 -23.68 -26.16 4.11
CA ILE A 10 -22.99 -26.28 5.41
C ILE A 10 -22.82 -24.87 5.94
N ASN A 11 -23.70 -24.47 6.83
CA ASN A 11 -23.62 -23.21 7.54
C ASN A 11 -22.58 -23.35 8.66
N ILE A 12 -21.30 -23.13 8.36
CA ILE A 12 -20.25 -23.10 9.36
C ILE A 12 -20.31 -21.71 10.01
N SER A 13 -21.15 -21.56 11.03
CA SER A 13 -21.12 -20.39 11.89
C SER A 13 -19.96 -20.55 12.88
N TYR A 14 -18.82 -19.95 12.57
CA TYR A 14 -17.78 -19.71 13.58
C TYR A 14 -18.23 -18.56 14.47
N SER A 15 -18.71 -18.86 15.68
CA SER A 15 -18.85 -17.85 16.72
C SER A 15 -17.47 -17.59 17.32
N PHE A 16 -16.73 -16.62 16.78
CA PHE A 16 -15.56 -16.09 17.46
C PHE A 16 -16.06 -15.21 18.61
N ASN A 17 -15.90 -15.67 19.84
CA ASN A 17 -16.06 -14.82 21.01
C ASN A 17 -14.83 -13.93 21.10
N TYR A 18 -14.86 -12.75 20.45
CA TYR A 18 -13.88 -11.71 20.68
C TYR A 18 -14.23 -11.03 22.02
N ALA A 19 -13.34 -11.14 22.99
CA ALA A 19 -13.46 -10.40 24.26
C ALA A 19 -13.43 -8.88 24.03
N GLU A 20 -12.82 -8.45 22.92
CA GLU A 20 -12.74 -7.06 22.43
C GLU A 20 -13.00 -7.04 20.92
N PRO A 21 -13.56 -5.93 20.38
CA PRO A 21 -13.70 -5.80 18.94
C PRO A 21 -12.33 -5.88 18.25
N PRO A 22 -12.25 -6.44 17.03
CA PRO A 22 -11.00 -6.52 16.28
C PRO A 22 -10.38 -5.13 16.11
N SER A 23 -9.12 -4.97 16.51
CA SER A 23 -8.37 -3.74 16.33
C SER A 23 -7.25 -3.96 15.32
N PRO A 24 -7.00 -3.02 14.39
CA PRO A 24 -5.89 -3.12 13.45
C PRO A 24 -4.56 -3.24 14.17
N TYR A 25 -3.67 -4.07 13.64
CA TYR A 25 -2.37 -4.34 14.24
C TYR A 25 -1.57 -3.05 14.50
N TRP A 26 -1.52 -2.15 13.52
CA TRP A 26 -0.73 -0.91 13.60
C TRP A 26 -1.21 0.04 14.68
N ILE A 27 -2.52 0.11 14.89
CA ILE A 27 -3.11 0.92 15.97
C ILE A 27 -2.79 0.31 17.33
N LYS A 28 -2.86 -1.02 17.46
CA LYS A 28 -2.65 -1.71 18.73
C LYS A 28 -1.17 -1.83 19.13
N SER A 29 -0.27 -1.99 18.14
CA SER A 29 1.17 -2.18 18.37
C SER A 29 1.95 -0.88 18.54
N THR A 30 1.35 0.27 18.22
CA THR A 30 2.03 1.56 18.27
C THR A 30 1.57 2.38 19.49
N PRO A 31 2.47 3.02 20.23
CA PRO A 31 2.09 3.91 21.32
C PRO A 31 1.14 5.01 20.86
N GLU A 32 0.14 5.32 21.67
CA GLU A 32 -0.78 6.41 21.37
C GLU A 32 -0.06 7.75 21.41
N THR A 33 -0.28 8.55 20.36
CA THR A 33 0.15 9.95 20.34
C THR A 33 -0.96 10.83 20.91
N ASN A 34 -0.60 11.77 21.79
CA ASN A 34 -1.54 12.72 22.38
C ASN A 34 -1.01 14.13 22.19
N TYR A 35 -1.40 14.77 21.10
CA TYR A 35 -1.09 16.16 20.84
C TYR A 35 -2.15 17.08 21.46
N PRO A 36 -1.78 18.25 21.96
CA PRO A 36 -2.74 19.18 22.58
C PRO A 36 -3.70 19.73 21.53
N ARG A 37 -4.93 20.01 21.96
CA ARG A 37 -5.89 20.75 21.12
C ARG A 37 -5.38 22.17 20.87
N LEU A 38 -5.57 22.64 19.64
CA LEU A 38 -5.32 24.04 19.31
C LEU A 38 -6.29 24.93 20.10
N LYS A 39 -5.76 25.84 20.93
CA LYS A 39 -6.54 26.73 21.80
C LYS A 39 -6.37 28.20 21.45
N GLU A 40 -5.39 28.51 20.63
CA GLU A 40 -5.01 29.88 20.30
C GLU A 40 -4.54 29.97 18.86
N ASP A 41 -4.48 31.16 18.31
CA ASP A 41 -3.95 31.39 16.99
C ASP A 41 -2.46 31.08 16.94
N ILE A 42 -2.05 30.36 15.90
CA ILE A 42 -0.64 30.04 15.65
C ILE A 42 -0.20 30.58 14.28
N HIS A 43 1.08 30.90 14.16
CA HIS A 43 1.68 31.27 12.90
C HIS A 43 2.58 30.14 12.39
N ALA A 44 2.35 29.71 11.16
CA ALA A 44 3.15 28.72 10.44
C ALA A 44 3.29 29.15 8.98
N ASP A 45 4.33 28.68 8.32
CA ASP A 45 4.50 28.91 6.88
C ASP A 45 3.52 28.05 6.07
N VAL A 46 3.24 26.84 6.57
CA VAL A 46 2.32 25.88 5.94
C VAL A 46 1.44 25.20 7.01
N ALA A 47 0.14 25.20 6.76
CA ALA A 47 -0.82 24.39 7.51
C ALA A 47 -1.21 23.15 6.68
N VAL A 48 -0.96 21.95 7.21
CA VAL A 48 -1.35 20.68 6.62
C VAL A 48 -2.58 20.16 7.34
N VAL A 49 -3.69 20.01 6.63
CA VAL A 49 -4.95 19.50 7.20
C VAL A 49 -5.06 18.01 6.94
N GLY A 50 -5.12 17.25 8.03
CA GLY A 50 -5.17 15.79 8.04
C GLY A 50 -3.83 15.14 8.40
N GLY A 51 -3.82 14.36 9.48
CA GLY A 51 -2.65 13.64 10.02
C GLY A 51 -2.54 12.18 9.53
N GLY A 52 -3.01 11.88 8.32
CA GLY A 52 -2.78 10.60 7.66
C GLY A 52 -1.39 10.50 7.03
N MET A 53 -1.09 9.39 6.34
CA MET A 53 0.20 9.13 5.68
C MET A 53 0.64 10.31 4.78
N VAL A 54 -0.27 10.81 3.94
CA VAL A 54 0.03 11.91 3.01
C VAL A 54 0.38 13.19 3.76
N GLY A 55 -0.46 13.57 4.72
CA GLY A 55 -0.24 14.82 5.48
C GLY A 55 1.06 14.80 6.28
N ILE A 56 1.34 13.70 6.98
CA ILE A 56 2.59 13.56 7.74
C ILE A 56 3.81 13.55 6.82
N THR A 57 3.75 12.85 5.68
CA THR A 57 4.87 12.84 4.72
C THR A 57 5.11 14.21 4.11
N CYS A 58 4.05 14.93 3.71
CA CYS A 58 4.16 16.31 3.22
C CYS A 58 4.77 17.23 4.28
N ALA A 59 4.26 17.19 5.51
CA ALA A 59 4.77 18.00 6.59
C ALA A 59 6.24 17.71 6.90
N TYR A 60 6.63 16.44 6.90
CA TYR A 60 8.02 16.03 7.08
C TYR A 60 8.94 16.60 5.99
N LEU A 61 8.55 16.48 4.72
CA LEU A 61 9.33 17.00 3.60
C LEU A 61 9.46 18.53 3.65
N LEU A 62 8.37 19.23 3.92
CA LEU A 62 8.37 20.70 4.06
C LEU A 62 9.23 21.17 5.25
N ALA A 63 9.16 20.46 6.38
CA ALA A 63 9.99 20.77 7.54
C ALA A 63 11.50 20.53 7.25
N ARG A 64 11.86 19.55 6.45
CA ARG A 64 13.23 19.32 5.99
C ARG A 64 13.77 20.48 5.15
N GLU A 65 12.90 21.17 4.42
CA GLU A 65 13.24 22.40 3.67
C GLU A 65 13.30 23.65 4.57
N GLY A 66 13.16 23.50 5.89
CA GLY A 66 13.28 24.59 6.85
C GLY A 66 11.99 25.37 7.09
N LEU A 67 10.86 24.93 6.54
CA LEU A 67 9.58 25.60 6.75
C LEU A 67 8.99 25.25 8.12
N LYS A 68 8.33 26.22 8.75
CA LYS A 68 7.52 26.01 9.95
C LYS A 68 6.17 25.43 9.57
N VAL A 69 5.97 24.16 9.85
CA VAL A 69 4.77 23.43 9.45
C VAL A 69 3.88 23.11 10.66
N ALA A 70 2.57 23.31 10.51
CA ALA A 70 1.57 22.87 11.48
C ALA A 70 0.69 21.78 10.85
N ILE A 71 0.54 20.63 11.51
CA ILE A 71 -0.41 19.61 11.14
C ILE A 71 -1.65 19.76 11.99
N LEU A 72 -2.82 19.85 11.37
CA LEU A 72 -4.13 19.93 12.00
C LEU A 72 -4.89 18.63 11.74
N GLU A 73 -5.17 17.86 12.79
CA GLU A 73 -5.92 16.61 12.72
C GLU A 73 -7.18 16.74 13.59
N ALA A 74 -8.30 16.24 13.07
CA ALA A 74 -9.59 16.36 13.75
C ALA A 74 -9.70 15.42 14.96
N ASP A 75 -9.02 14.28 14.92
CA ASP A 75 -9.04 13.27 15.97
C ASP A 75 -7.59 12.88 16.35
N ARG A 76 -7.09 11.77 15.85
CA ARG A 76 -5.74 11.27 16.11
C ARG A 76 -5.01 10.99 14.80
N ILE A 77 -3.74 11.33 14.76
CA ILE A 77 -2.90 11.04 13.58
C ILE A 77 -2.84 9.53 13.30
N LEU A 78 -2.80 9.16 12.03
CA LEU A 78 -2.60 7.80 11.51
C LEU A 78 -3.71 6.79 11.85
N GLN A 79 -4.78 7.17 12.55
CA GLN A 79 -5.84 6.25 12.96
C GLN A 79 -6.95 6.03 11.93
N GLY A 80 -6.98 6.80 10.83
CA GLY A 80 -7.87 6.57 9.71
C GLY A 80 -7.43 5.40 8.83
N THR A 81 -7.56 5.53 7.53
CA THR A 81 -7.14 4.51 6.53
C THR A 81 -5.70 4.05 6.72
N THR A 82 -4.80 4.94 7.15
CA THR A 82 -3.38 4.62 7.37
C THR A 82 -3.19 3.55 8.44
N GLY A 83 -3.93 3.62 9.55
CA GLY A 83 -3.86 2.61 10.62
C GLY A 83 -4.50 1.26 10.25
N HIS A 84 -5.23 1.20 9.15
CA HIS A 84 -5.96 0.01 8.68
C HIS A 84 -5.33 -0.63 7.42
N THR A 85 -4.09 -0.27 7.09
CA THR A 85 -3.37 -0.83 5.93
C THR A 85 -2.79 -2.20 6.22
N THR A 86 -2.54 -2.99 5.17
CA THR A 86 -1.73 -4.22 5.25
C THR A 86 -0.22 -3.93 5.20
N ALA A 87 0.18 -2.66 5.17
CA ALA A 87 1.57 -2.18 5.10
C ALA A 87 2.39 -2.69 3.90
N LYS A 88 1.75 -3.21 2.88
CA LYS A 88 2.45 -3.57 1.65
C LYS A 88 2.81 -2.31 0.85
N VAL A 89 4.09 -2.03 0.72
CA VAL A 89 4.62 -0.97 -0.15
C VAL A 89 5.10 -1.61 -1.45
N THR A 90 4.54 -1.19 -2.59
CA THR A 90 4.84 -1.84 -3.87
C THR A 90 4.73 -0.86 -5.03
N SER A 91 5.48 -1.08 -6.10
CA SER A 91 5.27 -0.44 -7.40
C SER A 91 4.40 -1.28 -8.34
N GLN A 92 4.01 -2.51 -7.94
CA GLN A 92 3.14 -3.40 -8.72
C GLN A 92 1.72 -3.38 -8.16
N HIS A 93 0.79 -2.79 -8.88
CA HIS A 93 -0.63 -2.69 -8.53
C HIS A 93 -1.48 -3.51 -9.51
N ALA A 94 -1.50 -4.84 -9.34
CA ALA A 94 -2.07 -5.80 -10.29
C ALA A 94 -1.48 -5.61 -11.71
N LEU A 95 -2.29 -5.76 -12.77
CA LEU A 95 -1.88 -5.59 -14.17
C LEU A 95 -2.16 -4.15 -14.62
N ILE A 96 -1.34 -3.19 -14.15
CA ILE A 96 -1.59 -1.76 -14.37
C ILE A 96 -0.78 -1.16 -15.52
N TYR A 97 0.43 -1.65 -15.80
CA TYR A 97 1.37 -1.00 -16.71
C TYR A 97 0.98 -1.15 -18.17
N ASP A 98 0.49 -2.31 -18.59
CA ASP A 98 -0.08 -2.50 -19.92
C ASP A 98 -1.28 -1.58 -20.14
N LYS A 99 -2.18 -1.51 -19.14
CA LYS A 99 -3.34 -0.62 -19.19
C LYS A 99 -2.95 0.84 -19.28
N LEU A 100 -2.02 1.31 -18.45
CA LEU A 100 -1.58 2.71 -18.48
C LEU A 100 -0.90 3.06 -19.80
N THR A 101 -0.03 2.17 -20.31
CA THR A 101 0.64 2.38 -21.59
C THR A 101 -0.37 2.47 -22.74
N THR A 102 -1.37 1.60 -22.74
CA THR A 102 -2.42 1.60 -23.77
C THR A 102 -3.33 2.82 -23.71
N GLN A 103 -3.73 3.25 -22.50
CA GLN A 103 -4.72 4.32 -22.32
C GLN A 103 -4.11 5.73 -22.31
N MET A 104 -2.91 5.88 -21.78
CA MET A 104 -2.30 7.19 -21.52
C MET A 104 -1.00 7.42 -22.29
N GLY A 105 -0.49 6.41 -22.99
CA GLY A 105 0.78 6.43 -23.68
C GLY A 105 1.99 6.13 -22.78
N GLN A 106 3.09 5.76 -23.40
CA GLN A 106 4.30 5.27 -22.73
C GLN A 106 4.92 6.31 -21.77
N GLU A 107 4.88 7.58 -22.13
CA GLU A 107 5.49 8.63 -21.31
C GLU A 107 4.79 8.81 -19.96
N LYS A 108 3.45 8.87 -19.94
CA LYS A 108 2.69 8.99 -18.70
C LYS A 108 2.78 7.70 -17.86
N ALA A 109 2.79 6.55 -18.51
CA ALA A 109 3.01 5.27 -17.84
C ALA A 109 4.40 5.21 -17.18
N ARG A 110 5.44 5.76 -17.82
CA ARG A 110 6.79 5.89 -17.26
C ARG A 110 6.81 6.80 -16.03
N GLN A 111 6.20 7.98 -16.13
CA GLN A 111 6.10 8.91 -15.00
C GLN A 111 5.42 8.25 -13.78
N TYR A 112 4.37 7.47 -14.02
CA TYR A 112 3.71 6.71 -12.96
C TYR A 112 4.64 5.65 -12.34
N ALA A 113 5.35 4.87 -13.18
CA ALA A 113 6.28 3.84 -12.72
C ALA A 113 7.43 4.45 -11.91
N GLU A 114 8.01 5.54 -12.38
CA GLU A 114 9.09 6.26 -11.70
C GLU A 114 8.63 6.86 -10.37
N ALA A 115 7.45 7.48 -10.34
CA ALA A 115 6.89 8.03 -9.10
C ALA A 115 6.72 6.96 -8.03
N ASN A 116 6.17 5.79 -8.39
CA ASN A 116 6.02 4.67 -7.44
C ASN A 116 7.36 4.09 -6.99
N LYS A 117 8.34 3.93 -7.90
CA LYS A 117 9.70 3.49 -7.54
C LYS A 117 10.39 4.46 -6.59
N ASN A 118 10.25 5.76 -6.84
CA ASN A 118 10.85 6.80 -6.01
C ASN A 118 10.18 6.86 -4.63
N ALA A 119 8.85 6.72 -4.56
CA ALA A 119 8.13 6.65 -3.29
C ALA A 119 8.56 5.43 -2.45
N LEU A 120 8.74 4.27 -3.08
CA LEU A 120 9.20 3.07 -2.41
C LEU A 120 10.63 3.24 -1.86
N ARG A 121 11.54 3.83 -2.65
CA ARG A 121 12.90 4.15 -2.20
C ARG A 121 12.88 5.18 -1.06
N PHE A 122 12.11 6.25 -1.22
CA PHE A 122 11.96 7.27 -0.17
C PHE A 122 11.57 6.68 1.18
N ILE A 123 10.61 5.74 1.20
CA ILE A 123 10.21 5.05 2.43
C ILE A 123 11.39 4.24 3.00
N ALA A 124 12.04 3.43 2.17
CA ALA A 124 13.15 2.58 2.61
C ALA A 124 14.34 3.41 3.13
N ASP A 125 14.70 4.48 2.41
CA ASP A 125 15.79 5.38 2.77
C ASP A 125 15.46 6.13 4.07
N THR A 126 14.21 6.57 4.25
CA THR A 126 13.76 7.23 5.48
C THR A 126 13.81 6.27 6.67
N VAL A 127 13.38 5.04 6.50
CA VAL A 127 13.47 4.00 7.54
C VAL A 127 14.92 3.79 7.96
N ALA A 128 15.83 3.66 7.00
CA ALA A 128 17.26 3.47 7.25
C ALA A 128 17.89 4.72 7.91
N GLU A 129 17.63 5.92 7.35
CA GLU A 129 18.18 7.20 7.85
C GLU A 129 17.77 7.48 9.31
N LYS A 130 16.51 7.17 9.63
CA LYS A 130 15.94 7.45 10.96
C LYS A 130 16.09 6.27 11.93
N GLY A 131 16.59 5.13 11.49
CA GLY A 131 16.68 3.92 12.32
C GLY A 131 15.31 3.44 12.82
N ILE A 132 14.27 3.51 11.96
CA ILE A 132 12.91 3.14 12.36
C ILE A 132 12.81 1.61 12.44
N ASP A 133 12.53 1.09 13.63
CA ASP A 133 12.26 -0.33 13.86
C ASP A 133 10.81 -0.65 13.45
N CYS A 134 10.64 -1.13 12.23
CA CYS A 134 9.33 -1.41 11.64
C CYS A 134 9.31 -2.68 10.77
N ASP A 135 10.25 -3.60 10.99
CA ASP A 135 10.34 -4.87 10.26
C ASP A 135 10.31 -4.73 8.72
N LEU A 136 10.82 -3.62 8.18
CA LEU A 136 10.84 -3.40 6.74
C LEU A 136 11.70 -4.46 6.05
N THR A 137 11.10 -5.26 5.18
CA THR A 137 11.77 -6.31 4.42
C THR A 137 11.45 -6.21 2.93
N TRP A 138 12.49 -6.43 2.10
CA TRP A 138 12.33 -6.53 0.65
C TRP A 138 11.89 -7.94 0.26
N ARG A 139 10.83 -8.02 -0.52
CA ARG A 139 10.31 -9.28 -1.05
C ARG A 139 9.90 -9.11 -2.52
N PRO A 140 10.01 -10.16 -3.34
CA PRO A 140 9.42 -10.14 -4.67
C PRO A 140 7.90 -10.05 -4.56
N ALA A 141 7.29 -9.30 -5.50
CA ALA A 141 5.84 -9.23 -5.65
C ALA A 141 5.42 -10.10 -6.83
N TYR A 142 4.39 -10.90 -6.64
CA TYR A 142 3.88 -11.79 -7.67
C TYR A 142 2.44 -11.43 -8.04
N VAL A 143 2.17 -11.44 -9.34
CA VAL A 143 0.82 -11.50 -9.90
C VAL A 143 0.72 -12.84 -10.60
N TYR A 144 -0.25 -13.66 -10.25
CA TYR A 144 -0.38 -15.02 -10.76
C TYR A 144 -1.79 -15.32 -11.23
N THR A 145 -1.92 -16.37 -12.05
CA THR A 145 -3.20 -16.92 -12.47
C THR A 145 -3.15 -18.44 -12.43
N ARG A 146 -4.32 -19.06 -12.29
CA ARG A 146 -4.54 -20.51 -12.46
C ARG A 146 -5.30 -20.82 -13.76
N SER A 147 -5.48 -19.83 -14.61
CA SER A 147 -6.25 -19.97 -15.84
C SER A 147 -5.42 -19.51 -17.03
N ASP A 148 -5.28 -20.37 -18.03
CA ASP A 148 -4.57 -20.09 -19.27
C ASP A 148 -5.11 -18.83 -19.98
N ASN A 149 -6.38 -18.50 -19.77
CA ASN A 149 -7.01 -17.33 -20.38
C ASN A 149 -6.37 -16.00 -19.95
N TYR A 150 -5.68 -15.97 -18.80
CA TYR A 150 -5.03 -14.76 -18.28
C TYR A 150 -3.52 -14.73 -18.49
N VAL A 151 -2.90 -15.80 -18.97
CA VAL A 151 -1.44 -15.87 -19.20
C VAL A 151 -0.98 -14.76 -20.14
N GLN A 152 -1.67 -14.56 -21.25
CA GLN A 152 -1.34 -13.48 -22.19
C GLN A 152 -1.41 -12.08 -21.59
N GLN A 153 -2.29 -11.86 -20.60
CA GLN A 153 -2.39 -10.56 -19.92
C GLN A 153 -1.17 -10.35 -19.01
N ILE A 154 -0.71 -11.39 -18.32
CA ILE A 154 0.51 -11.34 -17.50
C ILE A 154 1.74 -11.10 -18.36
N GLU A 155 1.85 -11.74 -19.53
CA GLU A 155 2.95 -11.52 -20.47
C GLU A 155 2.97 -10.09 -21.04
N LYS A 156 1.80 -9.52 -21.35
CA LYS A 156 1.68 -8.12 -21.78
C LYS A 156 2.10 -7.16 -20.68
N GLU A 157 1.68 -7.41 -19.46
CA GLU A 157 2.05 -6.63 -18.30
C GLU A 157 3.57 -6.67 -18.05
N GLU A 158 4.17 -7.86 -18.10
CA GLU A 158 5.63 -8.02 -17.99
C GLU A 158 6.38 -7.17 -19.03
N LYS A 159 5.99 -7.27 -20.30
CA LYS A 159 6.59 -6.48 -21.38
C LYS A 159 6.43 -4.97 -21.15
N ALA A 160 5.24 -4.55 -20.76
CA ALA A 160 4.96 -3.15 -20.46
C ALA A 160 5.80 -2.66 -19.27
N ALA A 161 5.82 -3.39 -18.17
CA ALA A 161 6.59 -3.06 -16.97
C ALA A 161 8.10 -2.98 -17.28
N SER A 162 8.64 -3.96 -18.02
CA SER A 162 10.04 -3.99 -18.44
C SER A 162 10.41 -2.81 -19.35
N ALA A 163 9.53 -2.45 -20.31
CA ALA A 163 9.71 -1.28 -21.17
C ALA A 163 9.71 0.05 -20.41
N LEU A 164 9.10 0.09 -19.22
CA LEU A 164 9.09 1.24 -18.31
C LEU A 164 10.25 1.23 -17.29
N GLY A 165 11.17 0.25 -17.39
CA GLY A 165 12.34 0.16 -16.53
C GLY A 165 12.09 -0.48 -15.15
N LEU A 166 11.03 -1.26 -15.02
CA LEU A 166 10.80 -2.12 -13.86
C LEU A 166 11.48 -3.47 -14.10
N LYS A 167 11.96 -4.08 -13.01
CA LYS A 167 12.49 -5.45 -13.06
C LYS A 167 11.32 -6.42 -12.95
N ALA A 168 10.82 -6.89 -14.09
CA ALA A 168 9.74 -7.85 -14.18
C ALA A 168 10.19 -9.08 -14.99
N SER A 169 9.64 -10.25 -14.69
CA SER A 169 9.85 -11.46 -15.46
C SER A 169 8.66 -12.40 -15.29
N VAL A 170 8.32 -13.14 -16.34
CA VAL A 170 7.38 -14.25 -16.25
C VAL A 170 8.11 -15.45 -15.65
N VAL A 171 7.49 -16.10 -14.68
CA VAL A 171 7.99 -17.32 -14.05
C VAL A 171 6.86 -18.35 -14.01
N HIS A 172 7.18 -19.62 -14.17
CA HIS A 172 6.19 -20.71 -14.14
C HIS A 172 6.17 -21.46 -12.81
N ASP A 173 7.27 -21.39 -12.05
CA ASP A 173 7.38 -21.99 -10.73
C ASP A 173 7.41 -20.89 -9.67
N LEU A 174 6.44 -20.89 -8.78
CA LEU A 174 6.34 -19.93 -7.69
C LEU A 174 6.55 -20.61 -6.34
N PRO A 175 7.26 -19.97 -5.39
CA PRO A 175 7.42 -20.48 -4.04
C PRO A 175 6.15 -20.29 -3.21
N LEU A 176 5.00 -20.73 -3.73
CA LEU A 176 3.71 -20.65 -3.08
C LEU A 176 3.32 -22.02 -2.52
N PRO A 177 2.54 -22.09 -1.43
CA PRO A 177 2.09 -23.35 -0.83
C PRO A 177 0.99 -24.04 -1.64
N PHE A 178 0.76 -23.60 -2.88
CA PHE A 178 -0.24 -24.15 -3.81
C PHE A 178 0.22 -23.99 -5.26
N SER A 179 -0.25 -24.86 -6.14
CA SER A 179 0.02 -24.77 -7.59
C SER A 179 -0.72 -23.59 -8.24
N VAL A 180 -0.08 -22.95 -9.16
CA VAL A 180 -0.61 -21.85 -9.97
C VAL A 180 -0.46 -22.16 -11.44
#